data_7d6ec3b8c72c8605788b5ba3edb9f09b
#
_entry.id   7d6ec3b8c72c8605788b5ba3edb9f09b
#
_cell.length_a   1.000
_cell.length_b   1.000
_cell.length_c   1.000
_cell.angle_alpha   90.00
_cell.angle_beta   90.00
_cell.angle_gamma   90.00
#
_symmetry.space_group_name_H-M   'P 1'
#
loop_
_entity.id
_entity.type
_entity.pdbx_description
1 polymer ?
#
loop_
_entity_poly.entity_id
_entity_poly.type
_entity_poly.pdbx_seq_one_letter_code
_entity_poly.pdbx_strand_id
1 'polypeptide(L)'
;MATKPFHYQEMFPLGPDTTEYYHLTSDYVHTENWGGHEFLVVDPEALTVLARQATHDNAFMLRREHNLMVAKILSDPEASQNDKFVALTMLRNAEVAAKGQLPFCQDTGTAICHASKGQNVYTGCNDEEKISHGVYLTYTTDNLRYSQNAPLTMYEEVNTGCNLPAQIDIHATEGGEYHFLSLIHISEP
;
A
#
# COMPACT_ATOMS: atom_id res chain seq x y z
N MET A 1 -17.98 40.20 -5.20
CA MET A 1 -16.99 39.28 -5.86
C MET A 1 -17.79 38.17 -6.50
N ALA A 2 -17.59 37.88 -7.78
CA ALA A 2 -18.23 36.74 -8.42
C ALA A 2 -17.62 35.45 -7.87
N THR A 3 -18.46 34.57 -7.32
CA THR A 3 -18.04 33.25 -6.87
C THR A 3 -17.61 32.41 -8.09
N LYS A 4 -16.47 31.75 -8.00
CA LYS A 4 -16.05 30.79 -9.04
C LYS A 4 -17.11 29.67 -9.12
N PRO A 5 -17.47 29.20 -10.35
CA PRO A 5 -18.35 28.05 -10.49
C PRO A 5 -17.73 26.82 -9.82
N PHE A 6 -18.59 25.96 -9.27
CA PHE A 6 -18.16 24.68 -8.70
C PHE A 6 -17.49 23.83 -9.79
N HIS A 7 -16.33 23.31 -9.50
CA HIS A 7 -15.63 22.33 -10.29
C HIS A 7 -15.10 21.25 -9.36
N TYR A 8 -15.49 19.99 -9.61
CA TYR A 8 -14.99 18.87 -8.83
C TYR A 8 -13.51 18.66 -9.14
N GLN A 9 -12.72 18.45 -8.10
CA GLN A 9 -11.31 18.10 -8.19
C GLN A 9 -11.09 16.80 -7.44
N GLU A 10 -10.54 15.83 -8.12
CA GLU A 10 -10.15 14.57 -7.51
C GLU A 10 -9.03 14.79 -6.50
N MET A 11 -9.13 14.11 -5.36
CA MET A 11 -8.11 14.19 -4.30
C MET A 11 -6.77 13.61 -4.76
N PHE A 12 -6.82 12.53 -5.53
CA PHE A 12 -5.66 11.84 -6.09
C PHE A 12 -5.85 11.65 -7.59
N PRO A 13 -5.51 12.65 -8.43
CA PRO A 13 -5.57 12.46 -9.88
C PRO A 13 -4.52 11.43 -10.28
N LEU A 14 -4.98 10.22 -10.57
CA LEU A 14 -4.12 9.12 -11.01
C LEU A 14 -3.77 9.32 -12.48
N GLY A 15 -2.49 9.24 -12.80
CA GLY A 15 -2.02 9.13 -14.18
C GLY A 15 -2.30 7.75 -14.77
N PRO A 16 -1.93 7.51 -16.03
CA PRO A 16 -2.03 6.18 -16.64
C PRO A 16 -1.26 5.17 -15.80
N ASP A 17 -1.94 4.11 -15.34
CA ASP A 17 -1.29 3.02 -14.62
C ASP A 17 -0.70 2.03 -15.62
N THR A 18 0.62 1.87 -15.59
CA THR A 18 1.38 0.93 -16.43
C THR A 18 1.90 -0.25 -15.62
N THR A 19 1.48 -0.38 -14.36
CA THR A 19 1.89 -1.47 -13.48
C THR A 19 1.26 -2.78 -13.93
N GLU A 20 2.06 -3.83 -14.05
CA GLU A 20 1.56 -5.19 -14.28
C GLU A 20 1.00 -5.75 -12.97
N TYR A 21 -0.29 -6.08 -12.95
CA TYR A 21 -0.97 -6.72 -11.82
C TYR A 21 -0.96 -8.22 -11.96
N TYR A 22 -0.86 -8.92 -10.85
CA TYR A 22 -1.08 -10.36 -10.81
C TYR A 22 -2.39 -10.69 -10.06
N HIS A 23 -3.01 -11.79 -10.43
CA HIS A 23 -4.21 -12.27 -9.78
C HIS A 23 -3.86 -12.93 -8.45
N LEU A 24 -4.36 -12.39 -7.34
CA LEU A 24 -4.10 -12.92 -6.01
C LEU A 24 -4.97 -14.16 -5.72
N THR A 25 -6.30 -13.98 -5.75
CA THR A 25 -7.28 -15.06 -5.54
C THR A 25 -8.68 -14.61 -5.96
N SER A 26 -9.54 -15.54 -6.31
CA SER A 26 -10.99 -15.33 -6.51
C SER A 26 -11.83 -16.02 -5.43
N ASP A 27 -11.22 -16.67 -4.45
CA ASP A 27 -11.94 -17.54 -3.50
C ASP A 27 -12.86 -16.77 -2.55
N TYR A 28 -12.62 -15.47 -2.37
CA TYR A 28 -13.30 -14.63 -1.38
C TYR A 28 -14.22 -13.60 -1.99
N VAL A 29 -14.51 -13.67 -3.29
CA VAL A 29 -15.32 -12.68 -3.99
C VAL A 29 -16.31 -13.36 -4.93
N HIS A 30 -17.52 -12.83 -4.99
CA HIS A 30 -18.54 -13.24 -5.96
C HIS A 30 -19.50 -12.08 -6.25
N THR A 31 -20.34 -12.22 -7.25
CA THR A 31 -21.36 -11.22 -7.56
C THR A 31 -22.74 -11.75 -7.22
N GLU A 32 -23.60 -10.86 -6.69
CA GLU A 32 -25.01 -11.14 -6.42
C GLU A 32 -25.90 -10.03 -7.02
N ASN A 33 -27.12 -10.39 -7.39
CA ASN A 33 -28.11 -9.43 -7.89
C ASN A 33 -29.17 -9.14 -6.84
N TRP A 34 -29.22 -7.89 -6.37
CA TRP A 34 -30.22 -7.41 -5.41
C TRP A 34 -30.99 -6.23 -6.00
N GLY A 35 -32.33 -6.34 -6.05
CA GLY A 35 -33.19 -5.25 -6.53
C GLY A 35 -32.93 -4.82 -7.98
N GLY A 36 -32.37 -5.69 -8.81
CA GLY A 36 -32.02 -5.39 -10.20
C GLY A 36 -30.65 -4.75 -10.40
N HIS A 37 -29.84 -4.65 -9.34
CA HIS A 37 -28.46 -4.19 -9.39
C HIS A 37 -27.49 -5.32 -9.05
N GLU A 38 -26.37 -5.37 -9.77
CA GLU A 38 -25.29 -6.29 -9.48
C GLU A 38 -24.41 -5.71 -8.37
N PHE A 39 -24.11 -6.54 -7.37
CA PHE A 39 -23.24 -6.22 -6.26
C PHE A 39 -22.02 -7.15 -6.25
N LEU A 40 -20.85 -6.58 -6.00
CA LEU A 40 -19.67 -7.33 -5.62
C LEU A 40 -19.75 -7.65 -4.12
N VAL A 41 -19.87 -8.93 -3.81
CA VAL A 41 -19.84 -9.43 -2.42
C VAL A 41 -18.42 -9.90 -2.11
N VAL A 42 -17.84 -9.31 -1.08
CA VAL A 42 -16.47 -9.57 -0.65
C VAL A 42 -16.50 -10.19 0.74
N ASP A 43 -15.97 -11.39 0.88
CA ASP A 43 -15.79 -12.00 2.19
C ASP A 43 -14.83 -11.15 3.04
N PRO A 44 -15.11 -10.95 4.34
CA PRO A 44 -14.23 -10.21 5.24
C PRO A 44 -12.77 -10.66 5.22
N GLU A 45 -12.51 -11.95 5.02
CA GLU A 45 -11.15 -12.49 4.96
C GLU A 45 -10.37 -12.00 3.71
N ALA A 46 -11.06 -11.68 2.63
CA ALA A 46 -10.43 -11.10 1.45
C ALA A 46 -9.65 -9.82 1.77
N LEU A 47 -10.20 -8.95 2.63
CA LEU A 47 -9.55 -7.70 3.02
C LEU A 47 -8.27 -7.96 3.82
N THR A 48 -8.29 -8.95 4.70
CA THR A 48 -7.12 -9.38 5.48
C THR A 48 -6.03 -9.95 4.58
N VAL A 49 -6.39 -10.86 3.65
CA VAL A 49 -5.46 -11.48 2.70
C VAL A 49 -4.86 -10.43 1.77
N LEU A 50 -5.69 -9.54 1.22
CA LEU A 50 -5.24 -8.47 0.34
C LEU A 50 -4.29 -7.51 1.06
N ALA A 51 -4.66 -7.02 2.25
CA ALA A 51 -3.84 -6.08 3.02
C ALA A 51 -2.51 -6.71 3.44
N ARG A 52 -2.52 -8.00 3.84
CA ARG A 52 -1.29 -8.73 4.16
C ARG A 52 -0.36 -8.81 2.96
N GLN A 53 -0.88 -9.22 1.80
CA GLN A 53 -0.07 -9.37 0.59
C GLN A 53 0.42 -8.03 0.06
N ALA A 54 -0.44 -7.01 0.02
CA ALA A 54 -0.07 -5.67 -0.44
C ALA A 54 1.02 -5.04 0.45
N THR A 55 0.92 -5.20 1.77
CA THR A 55 1.93 -4.70 2.72
C THR A 55 3.25 -5.47 2.55
N HIS A 56 3.19 -6.79 2.34
CA HIS A 56 4.37 -7.60 2.03
C HIS A 56 5.05 -7.12 0.74
N ASP A 57 4.31 -7.02 -0.36
CA ASP A 57 4.86 -6.61 -1.65
C ASP A 57 5.47 -5.21 -1.58
N ASN A 58 4.83 -4.31 -0.85
CA ASN A 58 5.31 -2.94 -0.65
C ASN A 58 6.63 -2.88 0.14
N ALA A 59 6.87 -3.84 1.04
CA ALA A 59 8.11 -3.92 1.83
C ALA A 59 9.27 -4.65 1.12
N PHE A 60 8.96 -5.53 0.16
CA PHE A 60 9.95 -6.42 -0.45
C PHE A 60 10.15 -6.19 -1.95
N MET A 61 9.22 -5.53 -2.64
CA MET A 61 9.28 -5.36 -4.08
C MET A 61 9.23 -3.89 -4.49
N LEU A 62 10.21 -3.45 -5.26
CA LEU A 62 10.19 -2.14 -5.90
C LEU A 62 9.57 -2.23 -7.29
N ARG A 63 8.84 -1.18 -7.68
CA ARG A 63 8.24 -1.09 -9.02
C ARG A 63 9.29 -1.19 -10.11
N ARG A 64 8.95 -1.86 -11.19
CA ARG A 64 9.84 -2.05 -12.35
C ARG A 64 10.37 -0.74 -12.91
N GLU A 65 9.52 0.26 -13.07
CA GLU A 65 9.89 1.58 -13.59
C GLU A 65 10.92 2.28 -12.71
N HIS A 66 10.78 2.17 -11.38
CA HIS A 66 11.77 2.68 -10.43
C HIS A 66 13.13 2.01 -10.65
N ASN A 67 13.16 0.69 -10.68
CA ASN A 67 14.39 -0.06 -10.92
C ASN A 67 15.02 0.27 -12.28
N LEU A 68 14.22 0.50 -13.33
CA LEU A 68 14.71 0.93 -14.64
C LEU A 68 15.29 2.34 -14.59
N MET A 69 14.71 3.28 -13.83
CA MET A 69 15.29 4.62 -13.66
C MET A 69 16.64 4.55 -12.95
N VAL A 70 16.75 3.77 -11.89
CA VAL A 70 18.03 3.57 -11.19
C VAL A 70 19.06 2.88 -12.10
N ALA A 71 18.66 1.90 -12.91
CA ALA A 71 19.54 1.21 -13.83
C ALA A 71 20.10 2.13 -14.92
N LYS A 72 19.37 3.16 -15.37
CA LYS A 72 19.86 4.15 -16.36
C LYS A 72 21.10 4.88 -15.86
N ILE A 73 21.25 5.12 -14.55
CA ILE A 73 22.41 5.79 -13.96
C ILE A 73 23.71 5.02 -14.27
N LEU A 74 23.64 3.68 -14.37
CA LEU A 74 24.82 2.84 -14.65
C LEU A 74 25.45 3.14 -16.05
N SER A 75 24.61 3.55 -16.99
CA SER A 75 25.01 3.88 -18.37
C SER A 75 25.14 5.38 -18.64
N ASP A 76 24.81 6.22 -17.68
CA ASP A 76 24.87 7.68 -17.83
C ASP A 76 26.34 8.13 -17.90
N PRO A 77 26.77 8.82 -18.98
CA PRO A 77 28.12 9.34 -19.11
C PRO A 77 28.45 10.47 -18.13
N GLU A 78 27.44 11.20 -17.63
CA GLU A 78 27.62 12.27 -16.65
C GLU A 78 27.68 11.76 -15.21
N ALA A 79 27.23 10.52 -14.95
CA ALA A 79 27.26 9.94 -13.63
C ALA A 79 28.68 9.60 -13.18
N SER A 80 29.02 10.00 -11.95
CA SER A 80 30.30 9.66 -11.34
C SER A 80 30.41 8.17 -11.04
N GLN A 81 31.63 7.68 -10.76
CA GLN A 81 31.84 6.30 -10.34
C GLN A 81 31.10 5.98 -9.03
N ASN A 82 30.99 6.97 -8.14
CA ASN A 82 30.24 6.82 -6.90
C ASN A 82 28.74 6.67 -7.15
N ASP A 83 28.16 7.47 -8.05
CA ASP A 83 26.75 7.38 -8.41
C ASP A 83 26.42 6.00 -9.00
N LYS A 84 27.28 5.49 -9.89
CA LYS A 84 27.14 4.15 -10.45
C LYS A 84 27.26 3.05 -9.40
N PHE A 85 28.17 3.18 -8.44
CA PHE A 85 28.32 2.23 -7.34
C PHE A 85 27.07 2.21 -6.45
N VAL A 86 26.54 3.40 -6.09
CA VAL A 86 25.30 3.52 -5.29
C VAL A 86 24.11 2.91 -6.05
N ALA A 87 23.90 3.27 -7.31
CA ALA A 87 22.84 2.73 -8.14
C ALA A 87 22.90 1.20 -8.24
N LEU A 88 24.08 0.64 -8.47
CA LEU A 88 24.27 -0.82 -8.49
C LEU A 88 23.93 -1.46 -7.13
N THR A 89 24.29 -0.81 -6.03
CA THR A 89 24.01 -1.32 -4.68
C THR A 89 22.51 -1.27 -4.39
N MET A 90 21.79 -0.23 -4.82
CA MET A 90 20.33 -0.16 -4.72
C MET A 90 19.63 -1.28 -5.51
N LEU A 91 20.07 -1.54 -6.74
CA LEU A 91 19.52 -2.64 -7.55
C LEU A 91 19.77 -4.02 -6.94
N ARG A 92 20.96 -4.23 -6.37
CA ARG A 92 21.28 -5.47 -5.65
C ARG A 92 20.46 -5.63 -4.38
N ASN A 93 20.23 -4.54 -3.65
CA ASN A 93 19.34 -4.55 -2.51
C ASN A 93 17.91 -4.95 -2.90
N ALA A 94 17.37 -4.37 -3.98
CA ALA A 94 16.05 -4.73 -4.51
C ALA A 94 15.98 -6.23 -4.91
N GLU A 95 17.02 -6.77 -5.53
CA GLU A 95 17.12 -8.20 -5.89
C GLU A 95 17.12 -9.09 -4.64
N VAL A 96 17.85 -8.71 -3.60
CA VAL A 96 17.90 -9.46 -2.33
C VAL A 96 16.56 -9.40 -1.62
N ALA A 97 15.95 -8.22 -1.56
CA ALA A 97 14.64 -8.02 -0.92
C ALA A 97 13.53 -8.83 -1.61
N ALA A 98 13.53 -8.91 -2.94
CA ALA A 98 12.55 -9.68 -3.71
C ALA A 98 12.53 -11.19 -3.39
N LYS A 99 13.50 -11.69 -2.62
CA LYS A 99 13.49 -13.06 -2.09
C LYS A 99 12.54 -13.23 -0.89
N GLY A 100 11.96 -12.16 -0.36
CA GLY A 100 10.95 -12.18 0.70
C GLY A 100 11.48 -12.54 2.09
N GLN A 101 12.77 -12.40 2.34
CA GLN A 101 13.37 -12.72 3.65
C GLN A 101 13.70 -11.48 4.47
N LEU A 102 14.22 -10.45 3.82
CA LEU A 102 14.53 -9.16 4.43
C LEU A 102 13.96 -8.05 3.56
N PRO A 103 13.30 -7.05 4.13
CA PRO A 103 12.75 -5.94 3.37
C PRO A 103 13.87 -5.11 2.74
N PHE A 104 13.55 -4.35 1.70
CA PHE A 104 14.54 -3.51 1.02
C PHE A 104 14.96 -2.29 1.88
N CYS A 105 14.15 -1.92 2.87
CA CYS A 105 14.44 -0.85 3.82
C CYS A 105 13.93 -1.20 5.21
N GLN A 106 14.65 -0.81 6.25
CA GLN A 106 14.23 -0.97 7.65
C GLN A 106 13.35 0.19 8.14
N ASP A 107 13.27 1.27 7.40
CA ASP A 107 12.40 2.40 7.74
C ASP A 107 11.00 2.13 7.23
N THR A 108 10.17 1.62 8.12
CA THR A 108 8.83 1.13 7.79
C THR A 108 7.72 2.15 8.06
N GLY A 109 7.93 3.13 8.95
CA GLY A 109 6.95 4.18 9.25
C GLY A 109 5.53 3.66 9.53
N THR A 110 4.54 4.50 9.27
CA THR A 110 3.12 4.17 9.38
C THR A 110 2.63 3.46 8.12
N ALA A 111 1.95 2.34 8.27
CA ALA A 111 1.25 1.72 7.16
C ALA A 111 0.02 2.57 6.79
N ILE A 112 -0.08 2.97 5.53
CA ILE A 112 -1.18 3.80 5.02
C ILE A 112 -1.91 3.01 3.95
N CYS A 113 -3.23 3.01 4.02
CA CYS A 113 -4.12 2.44 3.03
C CYS A 113 -5.15 3.47 2.58
N HIS A 114 -5.10 3.88 1.33
CA HIS A 114 -6.17 4.65 0.70
C HIS A 114 -7.01 3.72 -0.16
N ALA A 115 -8.32 3.75 0.02
CA ALA A 115 -9.22 2.89 -0.74
C ALA A 115 -10.40 3.68 -1.33
N SER A 116 -10.87 3.22 -2.49
CA SER A 116 -12.08 3.72 -3.15
C SER A 116 -13.06 2.57 -3.25
N LYS A 117 -14.11 2.60 -2.41
CA LYS A 117 -15.15 1.58 -2.32
C LYS A 117 -16.37 1.97 -3.14
N GLY A 118 -16.67 1.22 -4.18
CA GLY A 118 -17.87 1.39 -4.98
C GLY A 118 -19.14 1.19 -4.15
N GLN A 119 -20.20 1.94 -4.48
CA GLN A 119 -21.49 1.85 -3.78
C GLN A 119 -22.15 0.48 -3.89
N ASN A 120 -21.77 -0.33 -4.88
CA ASN A 120 -22.27 -1.68 -5.11
C ASN A 120 -21.29 -2.75 -4.56
N VAL A 121 -20.43 -2.40 -3.63
CA VAL A 121 -19.53 -3.33 -2.94
C VAL A 121 -20.03 -3.59 -1.53
N TYR A 122 -20.30 -4.84 -1.22
CA TYR A 122 -20.73 -5.28 0.11
C TYR A 122 -19.66 -6.16 0.75
N THR A 123 -19.20 -5.76 1.94
CA THR A 123 -18.18 -6.49 2.72
C THR A 123 -18.74 -7.12 3.99
N GLY A 124 -19.87 -6.60 4.50
CA GLY A 124 -20.55 -7.15 5.68
C GLY A 124 -19.75 -7.08 6.98
N CYS A 125 -18.67 -6.29 7.04
CA CYS A 125 -17.77 -6.22 8.20
C CYS A 125 -17.26 -4.78 8.41
N ASN A 126 -16.43 -4.61 9.44
CA ASN A 126 -15.60 -3.41 9.61
C ASN A 126 -14.35 -3.56 8.73
N ASP A 127 -14.34 -2.89 7.59
CA ASP A 127 -13.28 -2.95 6.60
C ASP A 127 -11.92 -2.51 7.20
N GLU A 128 -11.93 -1.44 8.01
CA GLU A 128 -10.73 -0.91 8.67
C GLU A 128 -10.10 -1.97 9.60
N GLU A 129 -10.91 -2.68 10.38
CA GLU A 129 -10.43 -3.74 11.28
C GLU A 129 -9.77 -4.89 10.48
N LYS A 130 -10.39 -5.30 9.38
CA LYS A 130 -9.87 -6.40 8.54
C LYS A 130 -8.59 -6.02 7.81
N ILE A 131 -8.50 -4.80 7.28
CA ILE A 131 -7.28 -4.27 6.66
C ILE A 131 -6.16 -4.15 7.71
N SER A 132 -6.47 -3.59 8.89
CA SER A 132 -5.50 -3.50 10.01
C SER A 132 -4.98 -4.87 10.43
N HIS A 133 -5.84 -5.90 10.43
CA HIS A 133 -5.41 -7.26 10.72
C HIS A 133 -4.41 -7.80 9.69
N GLY A 134 -4.61 -7.52 8.41
CA GLY A 134 -3.65 -7.87 7.36
C GLY A 134 -2.30 -7.19 7.56
N VAL A 135 -2.29 -5.89 7.87
CA VAL A 135 -1.07 -5.13 8.20
C VAL A 135 -0.37 -5.76 9.42
N TYR A 136 -1.11 -6.02 10.50
CA TYR A 136 -0.59 -6.68 11.70
C TYR A 136 0.12 -7.99 11.37
N LEU A 137 -0.52 -8.85 10.58
CA LEU A 137 0.06 -10.14 10.20
C LEU A 137 1.39 -9.97 9.47
N THR A 138 1.48 -9.05 8.50
CA THR A 138 2.73 -8.79 7.78
C THR A 138 3.83 -8.34 8.73
N TYR A 139 3.59 -7.32 9.55
CA TYR A 139 4.62 -6.80 10.45
C TYR A 139 5.10 -7.82 11.47
N THR A 140 4.23 -8.69 11.95
CA THR A 140 4.57 -9.68 12.98
C THR A 140 5.22 -10.96 12.44
N THR A 141 5.06 -11.25 11.13
CA THR A 141 5.59 -12.49 10.53
C THR A 141 6.78 -12.28 9.60
N ASP A 142 6.92 -11.09 8.99
CA ASP A 142 7.82 -10.88 7.86
C ASP A 142 9.10 -10.07 8.22
N ASN A 143 9.50 -10.08 9.50
CA ASN A 143 10.71 -9.41 9.98
C ASN A 143 10.75 -7.89 9.73
N LEU A 144 9.59 -7.23 9.68
CA LEU A 144 9.52 -5.78 9.55
C LEU A 144 9.77 -5.10 10.90
N ARG A 145 10.40 -3.92 10.87
CA ARG A 145 10.62 -3.13 12.07
C ARG A 145 9.33 -2.44 12.52
N TYR A 146 9.02 -2.50 13.80
CA TYR A 146 7.90 -1.78 14.38
C TYR A 146 8.30 -0.31 14.61
N SER A 147 7.69 0.60 13.85
CA SER A 147 7.98 2.04 13.90
C SER A 147 6.91 2.84 14.64
N GLN A 148 5.76 2.24 14.94
CA GLN A 148 4.67 2.94 15.60
C GLN A 148 4.86 2.99 17.10
N ASN A 149 4.84 4.24 17.62
CA ASN A 149 4.84 4.52 19.05
C ASN A 149 3.50 5.13 19.46
N ALA A 150 3.00 4.70 20.63
CA ALA A 150 1.84 5.30 21.26
C ALA A 150 2.30 6.31 22.30
N PRO A 151 1.91 7.60 22.21
CA PRO A 151 2.18 8.58 23.25
C PRO A 151 1.26 8.29 24.45
N LEU A 152 1.86 7.95 25.59
CA LEU A 152 1.15 7.72 26.84
C LEU A 152 0.97 9.02 27.63
N THR A 153 2.01 9.86 27.63
CA THR A 153 2.02 11.18 28.25
C THR A 153 2.79 12.15 27.35
N MET A 154 2.97 13.40 27.79
CA MET A 154 3.80 14.38 27.10
C MET A 154 5.27 13.96 27.00
N TYR A 155 5.74 13.05 27.85
CA TYR A 155 7.14 12.66 27.96
C TYR A 155 7.40 11.17 27.77
N GLU A 156 6.33 10.36 27.64
CA GLU A 156 6.46 8.90 27.55
C GLU A 156 5.82 8.38 26.28
N GLU A 157 6.59 7.63 25.52
CA GLU A 157 6.15 6.90 24.34
C GLU A 157 6.46 5.42 24.50
N VAL A 158 5.57 4.58 24.02
CA VAL A 158 5.75 3.11 24.02
C VAL A 158 5.53 2.59 22.61
N ASN A 159 6.48 1.79 22.12
CA ASN A 159 6.30 1.10 20.84
C ASN A 159 5.13 0.12 20.93
N THR A 160 4.25 0.13 19.94
CA THR A 160 3.03 -0.70 19.94
C THR A 160 3.31 -2.19 19.75
N GLY A 161 4.52 -2.56 19.31
CA GLY A 161 4.93 -3.96 19.12
C GLY A 161 4.23 -4.70 17.98
N CYS A 162 3.51 -3.99 17.13
CA CYS A 162 2.77 -4.57 16.00
C CYS A 162 2.59 -3.61 14.83
N ASN A 163 3.16 -2.43 14.93
CA ASN A 163 3.05 -1.33 13.96
C ASN A 163 1.62 -0.84 13.67
N LEU A 164 0.68 -1.06 14.61
CA LEU A 164 -0.63 -0.44 14.59
C LEU A 164 -0.68 0.77 15.55
N PRO A 165 -1.58 1.72 15.33
CA PRO A 165 -2.61 1.76 14.29
C PRO A 165 -2.04 2.05 12.89
N ALA A 166 -2.67 1.47 11.86
CA ALA A 166 -2.49 1.89 10.49
C ALA A 166 -3.41 3.07 10.17
N GLN A 167 -3.03 3.90 9.22
CA GLN A 167 -3.91 4.93 8.68
C GLN A 167 -4.70 4.33 7.51
N ILE A 168 -6.04 4.28 7.64
CA ILE A 168 -6.91 3.70 6.63
C ILE A 168 -7.99 4.71 6.27
N ASP A 169 -7.99 5.14 5.02
CA ASP A 169 -8.93 6.10 4.46
C ASP A 169 -9.72 5.44 3.34
N ILE A 170 -11.04 5.29 3.53
CA ILE A 170 -11.93 4.65 2.56
C ILE A 170 -12.91 5.69 2.03
N HIS A 171 -12.85 5.95 0.72
CA HIS A 171 -13.71 6.89 0.02
C HIS A 171 -14.79 6.16 -0.76
N ALA A 172 -16.04 6.66 -0.68
CA ALA A 172 -17.13 6.13 -1.48
C ALA A 172 -17.02 6.61 -2.94
N THR A 173 -17.23 5.68 -3.88
CA THR A 173 -17.27 5.97 -5.32
C THR A 173 -18.48 5.30 -5.96
N GLU A 174 -18.76 5.61 -7.23
CA GLU A 174 -19.77 4.90 -8.00
C GLU A 174 -19.25 3.52 -8.46
N GLY A 175 -20.18 2.62 -8.76
CA GLY A 175 -19.87 1.33 -9.36
C GLY A 175 -19.68 0.17 -8.38
N GLY A 176 -19.12 -0.93 -8.87
CA GLY A 176 -18.95 -2.20 -8.17
C GLY A 176 -17.49 -2.62 -7.96
N GLU A 177 -16.56 -1.68 -8.00
CA GLU A 177 -15.15 -1.96 -7.81
C GLU A 177 -14.64 -1.48 -6.45
N TYR A 178 -13.63 -2.15 -5.92
CA TYR A 178 -12.97 -1.75 -4.69
C TYR A 178 -11.47 -1.66 -4.95
N HIS A 179 -10.96 -0.45 -5.01
CA HIS A 179 -9.55 -0.16 -5.30
C HIS A 179 -8.79 0.18 -4.03
N PHE A 180 -7.55 -0.30 -3.93
CA PHE A 180 -6.66 -0.06 -2.80
C PHE A 180 -5.32 0.50 -3.27
N LEU A 181 -4.82 1.50 -2.56
CA LEU A 181 -3.46 2.00 -2.66
C LEU A 181 -2.80 1.83 -1.30
N SER A 182 -1.84 0.93 -1.21
CA SER A 182 -1.05 0.71 0.00
C SER A 182 0.26 1.48 -0.08
N LEU A 183 0.58 2.20 0.99
CA LEU A 183 1.82 2.95 1.14
C LEU A 183 2.44 2.60 2.49
N ILE A 184 3.76 2.52 2.52
CA ILE A 184 4.52 2.53 3.77
C ILE A 184 5.12 3.93 3.86
N HIS A 185 4.83 4.65 4.94
CA HIS A 185 5.35 6.00 5.13
C HIS A 185 6.88 5.93 5.26
N ILE A 186 7.55 6.63 4.36
CA ILE A 186 8.97 6.93 4.51
C ILE A 186 9.02 8.19 5.37
N SER A 187 9.68 8.12 6.52
CA SER A 187 9.85 9.28 7.39
C SER A 187 10.40 10.46 6.60
N GLU A 188 9.81 11.62 6.78
CA GLU A 188 10.34 12.83 6.20
C GLU A 188 11.74 13.11 6.78
N PRO A 189 12.66 13.67 5.95
CA PRO A 189 13.99 14.03 6.41
C PRO A 189 13.97 15.20 7.39
#